data_d82d15323b481bdda45132bd61d7567e
#
_entry.id   d82d15323b481bdda45132bd61d7567e
#
_cell.length_a   1.000
_cell.length_b   1.000
_cell.length_c   1.000
_cell.angle_alpha   90.00
_cell.angle_beta   90.00
_cell.angle_gamma   90.00
#
_symmetry.space_group_name_H-M   'P 1'
#
loop_
_entity.id
_entity.type
_entity.pdbx_description
1 polymer ?
#
loop_
_entity_poly.entity_id
_entity_poly.type
_entity_poly.pdbx_seq_one_letter_code
_entity_poly.pdbx_strand_id
1 'polypeptide(L)'
;MAELKLGYKASAEQFAPRELVELAVAAEAHGMDSATVSDHFQPWRHDGGHAPFSLAWMTAVGERTQRLILGTSVLTPTFRYNPAVIAQAFATMACLYPDRIFLGVGTGEALNEVATGYAGDWPEFKERFARLRESVRLMRELWRGDRVDFDGDYYRLKGASIYDVPDGGVPIYIAAGGPAVAKYAGRAGDGFICTSGKGEELYKDKLMPAVREGAAAAERNVDDIDKMIEIKISYDTDPALALENTRFWAPLSLTAEQKHSIDDPIEMEKAADALPIEQVAKRWIVAS
;
A
#
# COMPACT_ATOMS: atom_id res chain seq x y z
N MET A 1 -20.68 0.65 17.27
CA MET A 1 -19.92 1.23 16.13
C MET A 1 -18.47 0.92 16.42
N ALA A 2 -17.70 0.45 15.43
CA ALA A 2 -16.26 0.30 15.58
C ALA A 2 -15.66 1.68 15.88
N GLU A 3 -14.67 1.73 16.78
CA GLU A 3 -13.95 2.96 17.10
C GLU A 3 -13.15 3.44 15.87
N LEU A 4 -13.20 4.74 15.58
CA LEU A 4 -12.42 5.33 14.50
C LEU A 4 -10.95 5.35 14.92
N LYS A 5 -10.08 4.71 14.13
CA LYS A 5 -8.63 4.76 14.30
C LYS A 5 -8.02 5.80 13.37
N LEU A 6 -7.05 6.55 13.86
CA LEU A 6 -6.29 7.53 13.10
C LEU A 6 -4.89 7.01 12.83
N GLY A 7 -4.46 7.06 11.57
CA GLY A 7 -3.14 6.60 11.17
C GLY A 7 -2.31 7.65 10.45
N TYR A 8 -1.01 7.57 10.58
CA TYR A 8 -0.03 8.33 9.83
C TYR A 8 0.35 7.58 8.55
N LYS A 9 0.08 8.16 7.38
CA LYS A 9 0.64 7.70 6.12
C LYS A 9 1.99 8.37 5.91
N ALA A 10 3.06 7.61 6.05
CA ALA A 10 4.41 8.11 5.89
C ALA A 10 4.67 8.55 4.44
N SER A 11 5.11 9.80 4.26
CA SER A 11 5.46 10.37 2.96
C SER A 11 6.86 9.89 2.53
N ALA A 12 6.97 8.60 2.23
CA ALA A 12 8.25 7.91 2.01
C ALA A 12 9.04 8.47 0.81
N GLU A 13 8.35 9.00 -0.18
CA GLU A 13 8.99 9.59 -1.36
C GLU A 13 9.48 11.01 -1.12
N GLN A 14 9.06 11.67 -0.03
CA GLN A 14 9.39 13.07 0.29
C GLN A 14 10.46 13.23 1.36
N PHE A 15 10.58 12.27 2.29
CA PHE A 15 11.47 12.41 3.44
C PHE A 15 12.55 11.34 3.47
N ALA A 16 13.76 11.73 3.91
CA ALA A 16 14.87 10.81 4.09
C ALA A 16 14.55 9.72 5.12
N PRO A 17 15.13 8.50 4.99
CA PRO A 17 14.74 7.35 5.81
C PRO A 17 14.76 7.59 7.32
N ARG A 18 15.78 8.29 7.83
CA ARG A 18 15.91 8.58 9.27
C ARG A 18 14.82 9.55 9.75
N GLU A 19 14.61 10.61 9.01
CA GLU A 19 13.56 11.59 9.31
C GLU A 19 12.18 10.95 9.29
N LEU A 20 11.93 10.08 8.30
CA LEU A 20 10.67 9.35 8.20
C LEU A 20 10.40 8.44 9.41
N VAL A 21 11.44 7.87 10.03
CA VAL A 21 11.31 7.11 11.29
C VAL A 21 10.94 8.05 12.45
N GLU A 22 11.61 9.21 12.56
CA GLU A 22 11.31 10.18 13.63
C GLU A 22 9.86 10.71 13.51
N LEU A 23 9.37 10.93 12.29
CA LEU A 23 7.97 11.33 12.05
C LEU A 23 6.98 10.25 12.52
N ALA A 24 7.27 8.97 12.31
CA ALA A 24 6.41 7.89 12.80
C ALA A 24 6.44 7.78 14.34
N VAL A 25 7.59 7.96 14.97
CA VAL A 25 7.71 8.02 16.43
C VAL A 25 6.92 9.21 17.00
N ALA A 26 7.00 10.37 16.34
CA ALA A 26 6.22 11.53 16.71
C ALA A 26 4.70 11.28 16.55
N ALA A 27 4.29 10.58 15.49
CA ALA A 27 2.89 10.21 15.29
C ALA A 27 2.35 9.35 16.46
N GLU A 28 3.11 8.37 16.94
CA GLU A 28 2.73 7.61 18.14
C GLU A 28 2.63 8.48 19.38
N ALA A 29 3.59 9.37 19.59
CA ALA A 29 3.60 10.28 20.74
C ALA A 29 2.39 11.23 20.75
N HIS A 30 1.84 11.55 19.57
CA HIS A 30 0.64 12.37 19.40
C HIS A 30 -0.66 11.57 19.29
N GLY A 31 -0.64 10.27 19.61
CA GLY A 31 -1.84 9.45 19.75
C GLY A 31 -2.35 8.79 18.47
N MET A 32 -1.55 8.73 17.40
CA MET A 32 -1.91 7.92 16.23
C MET A 32 -1.92 6.42 16.57
N ASP A 33 -2.85 5.69 15.95
CA ASP A 33 -3.04 4.25 16.15
C ASP A 33 -2.18 3.41 15.22
N SER A 34 -1.85 3.94 14.04
CA SER A 34 -1.10 3.19 13.02
C SER A 34 -0.17 4.09 12.22
N ALA A 35 0.85 3.48 11.61
CA ALA A 35 1.66 4.10 10.59
C ALA A 35 1.82 3.18 9.38
N THR A 36 1.64 3.73 8.19
CA THR A 36 1.76 2.97 6.93
C THR A 36 2.76 3.63 5.99
N VAL A 37 3.37 2.82 5.14
CA VAL A 37 4.38 3.27 4.19
C VAL A 37 4.11 2.70 2.80
N SER A 38 4.34 3.49 1.75
CA SER A 38 4.40 3.01 0.38
C SER A 38 5.70 2.22 0.15
N ASP A 39 5.62 1.20 -0.70
CA ASP A 39 6.78 0.39 -1.06
C ASP A 39 7.21 0.73 -2.50
N HIS A 40 7.99 1.77 -2.63
CA HIS A 40 8.51 2.25 -3.89
C HIS A 40 9.99 1.92 -4.06
N PHE A 41 10.39 1.57 -5.30
CA PHE A 41 11.79 1.50 -5.70
C PHE A 41 12.28 2.84 -6.23
N GLN A 42 11.40 3.54 -6.96
CA GLN A 42 11.62 4.89 -7.45
C GLN A 42 10.52 5.83 -6.92
N PRO A 43 10.86 7.08 -6.54
CA PRO A 43 9.85 8.07 -6.15
C PRO A 43 9.03 8.53 -7.35
N TRP A 44 7.87 9.13 -7.08
CA TRP A 44 7.06 9.79 -8.10
C TRP A 44 7.73 11.02 -8.70
N ARG A 45 8.69 11.61 -7.98
CA ARG A 45 9.41 12.82 -8.36
C ARG A 45 10.91 12.59 -8.16
N HIS A 46 11.72 13.00 -9.15
CA HIS A 46 13.18 12.81 -9.10
C HIS A 46 13.83 13.78 -8.13
N ASP A 47 13.59 15.09 -8.32
CA ASP A 47 14.20 16.14 -7.49
C ASP A 47 13.68 16.10 -6.05
N GLY A 48 14.60 15.95 -5.10
CA GLY A 48 14.28 15.81 -3.69
C GLY A 48 13.54 14.52 -3.34
N GLY A 49 13.47 13.56 -4.27
CA GLY A 49 12.79 12.30 -4.07
C GLY A 49 13.59 11.30 -3.23
N HIS A 50 12.87 10.50 -2.46
CA HIS A 50 13.38 9.38 -1.66
C HIS A 50 12.58 8.11 -1.97
N ALA A 51 13.15 6.94 -1.73
CA ALA A 51 12.47 5.66 -1.83
C ALA A 51 13.07 4.66 -0.81
N PRO A 52 12.84 4.87 0.50
CA PRO A 52 13.33 3.94 1.51
C PRO A 52 12.64 2.59 1.36
N PHE A 53 13.41 1.51 1.54
CA PHE A 53 12.86 0.17 1.51
C PHE A 53 11.87 -0.02 2.66
N SER A 54 10.61 -0.27 2.33
CA SER A 54 9.48 -0.25 3.27
C SER A 54 9.67 -1.23 4.45
N LEU A 55 10.18 -2.44 4.20
CA LEU A 55 10.36 -3.46 5.24
C LEU A 55 11.45 -3.06 6.24
N ALA A 56 12.55 -2.46 5.77
CA ALA A 56 13.59 -1.94 6.65
C ALA A 56 13.07 -0.77 7.51
N TRP A 57 12.29 0.13 6.90
CA TRP A 57 11.66 1.24 7.62
C TRP A 57 10.67 0.74 8.68
N MET A 58 9.77 -0.21 8.31
CA MET A 58 8.81 -0.79 9.26
C MET A 58 9.50 -1.43 10.47
N THR A 59 10.61 -2.16 10.24
CA THR A 59 11.38 -2.75 11.33
C THR A 59 11.99 -1.68 12.23
N ALA A 60 12.59 -0.62 11.65
CA ALA A 60 13.16 0.46 12.43
C ALA A 60 12.12 1.23 13.26
N VAL A 61 10.92 1.45 12.72
CA VAL A 61 9.79 2.06 13.45
C VAL A 61 9.27 1.11 14.53
N GLY A 62 9.15 -0.19 14.21
CA GLY A 62 8.69 -1.21 15.16
C GLY A 62 9.52 -1.24 16.44
N GLU A 63 10.86 -1.15 16.33
CA GLU A 63 11.79 -1.08 17.46
C GLU A 63 11.68 0.22 18.27
N ARG A 64 11.21 1.31 17.64
CA ARG A 64 11.16 2.64 18.24
C ARG A 64 9.77 3.00 18.79
N THR A 65 8.77 2.17 18.54
CA THR A 65 7.36 2.40 18.93
C THR A 65 6.80 1.20 19.68
N GLN A 66 5.74 1.41 20.48
CA GLN A 66 5.17 0.36 21.32
C GLN A 66 3.75 -0.05 20.91
N ARG A 67 3.00 0.85 20.27
CA ARG A 67 1.56 0.68 20.01
C ARG A 67 1.18 0.74 18.56
N LEU A 68 1.97 1.45 17.72
CA LEU A 68 1.62 1.67 16.31
C LEU A 68 1.43 0.33 15.59
N ILE A 69 0.29 0.18 14.99
CA ILE A 69 0.06 -0.85 13.98
C ILE A 69 0.79 -0.41 12.71
N LEU A 70 1.66 -1.27 12.19
CA LEU A 70 2.51 -0.98 11.04
C LEU A 70 2.09 -1.79 9.82
N GLY A 71 2.10 -1.17 8.66
CA GLY A 71 1.78 -1.87 7.42
C GLY A 71 2.25 -1.15 6.17
N THR A 72 2.19 -1.86 5.06
CA THR A 72 2.41 -1.24 3.76
C THR A 72 1.09 -0.71 3.17
N SER A 73 1.15 0.43 2.52
CA SER A 73 0.04 0.98 1.77
C SER A 73 0.55 1.62 0.48
N VAL A 74 0.89 0.79 -0.48
CA VAL A 74 0.87 -0.68 -0.48
C VAL A 74 2.17 -1.25 -1.04
N LEU A 75 2.37 -2.56 -0.85
CA LEU A 75 3.45 -3.33 -1.46
C LEU A 75 2.88 -4.16 -2.63
N THR A 76 3.68 -4.37 -3.67
CA THR A 76 3.33 -5.24 -4.80
C THR A 76 4.10 -6.56 -4.71
N PRO A 77 3.48 -7.68 -4.30
CA PRO A 77 4.21 -8.92 -4.02
C PRO A 77 4.40 -9.80 -5.27
N THR A 78 4.39 -9.23 -6.49
CA THR A 78 4.15 -10.03 -7.70
C THR A 78 5.24 -9.98 -8.75
N PHE A 79 6.06 -8.93 -8.84
CA PHE A 79 7.04 -8.76 -9.91
C PHE A 79 8.47 -8.71 -9.38
N ARG A 80 8.87 -7.60 -8.75
CA ARG A 80 10.22 -7.49 -8.16
C ARG A 80 10.43 -8.35 -6.93
N TYR A 81 9.35 -8.86 -6.33
CA TYR A 81 9.41 -9.74 -5.19
C TYR A 81 8.92 -11.16 -5.53
N ASN A 82 9.52 -12.13 -4.86
CA ASN A 82 8.93 -13.44 -4.74
C ASN A 82 7.92 -13.42 -3.57
N PRO A 83 6.64 -13.80 -3.77
CA PRO A 83 5.65 -13.75 -2.71
C PRO A 83 5.98 -14.64 -1.49
N ALA A 84 6.75 -15.71 -1.66
CA ALA A 84 7.20 -16.54 -0.53
C ALA A 84 8.20 -15.77 0.36
N VAL A 85 9.06 -14.94 -0.23
CA VAL A 85 10.01 -14.08 0.51
C VAL A 85 9.25 -12.99 1.25
N ILE A 86 8.24 -12.40 0.64
CA ILE A 86 7.36 -11.43 1.32
C ILE A 86 6.59 -12.08 2.46
N ALA A 87 6.07 -13.29 2.27
CA ALA A 87 5.42 -14.04 3.33
C ALA A 87 6.35 -14.27 4.53
N GLN A 88 7.59 -14.66 4.29
CA GLN A 88 8.61 -14.85 5.33
C GLN A 88 8.93 -13.54 6.05
N ALA A 89 9.16 -12.46 5.32
CA ALA A 89 9.52 -11.16 5.91
C ALA A 89 8.40 -10.62 6.82
N PHE A 90 7.15 -10.69 6.36
CA PHE A 90 6.00 -10.23 7.17
C PHE A 90 5.72 -11.14 8.36
N ALA A 91 5.89 -12.46 8.23
CA ALA A 91 5.81 -13.38 9.36
C ALA A 91 6.86 -13.06 10.43
N THR A 92 8.11 -12.82 10.02
CA THR A 92 9.19 -12.41 10.92
C THR A 92 8.85 -11.10 11.65
N MET A 93 8.41 -10.07 10.93
CA MET A 93 8.01 -8.79 11.55
C MET A 93 6.85 -8.97 12.51
N ALA A 94 5.86 -9.82 12.19
CA ALA A 94 4.73 -10.08 13.06
C ALA A 94 5.10 -10.88 14.31
N CYS A 95 6.13 -11.73 14.25
CA CYS A 95 6.71 -12.37 15.43
C CYS A 95 7.49 -11.38 16.31
N LEU A 96 8.18 -10.39 15.69
CA LEU A 96 8.90 -9.34 16.41
C LEU A 96 7.94 -8.33 17.07
N TYR A 97 6.82 -8.03 16.42
CA TYR A 97 5.83 -7.03 16.84
C TYR A 97 4.43 -7.62 16.82
N PRO A 98 4.09 -8.50 17.79
CA PRO A 98 2.80 -9.19 17.83
C PRO A 98 1.62 -8.22 17.76
N ASP A 99 0.60 -8.57 16.96
CA ASP A 99 -0.65 -7.82 16.76
C ASP A 99 -0.47 -6.41 16.15
N ARG A 100 0.74 -6.08 15.70
CA ARG A 100 1.07 -4.76 15.18
C ARG A 100 1.40 -4.72 13.68
N ILE A 101 1.34 -5.83 12.98
CA ILE A 101 1.75 -5.91 11.57
C ILE A 101 0.58 -6.32 10.67
N PHE A 102 0.41 -5.62 9.57
CA PHE A 102 -0.41 -6.08 8.44
C PHE A 102 0.32 -5.87 7.10
N LEU A 103 -0.02 -6.70 6.13
CA LEU A 103 0.49 -6.60 4.77
C LEU A 103 -0.57 -5.95 3.86
N GLY A 104 -0.36 -4.69 3.50
CA GLY A 104 -1.18 -4.03 2.48
C GLY A 104 -0.63 -4.28 1.07
N VAL A 105 -1.46 -4.78 0.18
CA VAL A 105 -1.05 -5.21 -1.17
C VAL A 105 -1.81 -4.51 -2.29
N GLY A 106 -1.12 -4.32 -3.43
CA GLY A 106 -1.67 -3.74 -4.66
C GLY A 106 -1.21 -4.48 -5.91
N THR A 107 -1.74 -4.07 -7.06
CA THR A 107 -1.47 -4.70 -8.37
C THR A 107 -0.20 -4.20 -9.06
N GLY A 108 0.50 -3.25 -8.47
CA GLY A 108 1.76 -2.70 -8.98
C GLY A 108 1.63 -1.58 -9.99
N GLU A 109 2.76 -0.93 -10.22
CA GLU A 109 2.95 0.22 -11.10
C GLU A 109 4.25 0.06 -11.90
N ALA A 110 4.22 0.46 -13.18
CA ALA A 110 5.38 0.36 -14.08
C ALA A 110 6.62 1.06 -13.50
N LEU A 111 6.45 2.26 -12.94
CA LEU A 111 7.50 3.07 -12.30
C LEU A 111 8.43 2.27 -11.40
N ASN A 112 7.90 1.32 -10.64
CA ASN A 112 8.65 0.53 -9.67
C ASN A 112 9.17 -0.79 -10.22
N GLU A 113 8.35 -1.47 -11.00
CA GLU A 113 8.60 -2.86 -11.37
C GLU A 113 9.48 -2.96 -12.63
N VAL A 114 9.30 -2.06 -13.61
CA VAL A 114 10.13 -2.00 -14.81
C VAL A 114 11.57 -1.60 -14.47
N ALA A 115 11.74 -0.60 -13.61
CA ALA A 115 13.05 -0.16 -13.15
C ALA A 115 13.88 -1.26 -12.45
N THR A 116 13.23 -2.25 -11.85
CA THR A 116 13.89 -3.37 -11.17
C THR A 116 14.13 -4.60 -12.06
N GLY A 117 13.99 -4.43 -13.38
CA GLY A 117 14.34 -5.43 -14.37
C GLY A 117 13.21 -6.38 -14.75
N TYR A 118 11.96 -6.00 -14.55
CA TYR A 118 10.88 -6.75 -15.17
C TYR A 118 11.06 -6.73 -16.69
N ALA A 119 11.29 -7.91 -17.25
CA ALA A 119 11.57 -8.06 -18.68
C ALA A 119 10.25 -8.14 -19.48
N GLY A 120 10.09 -7.26 -20.46
CA GLY A 120 8.93 -7.20 -21.33
C GLY A 120 8.05 -5.97 -21.10
N ASP A 121 6.96 -5.90 -21.85
CA ASP A 121 5.96 -4.84 -21.70
C ASP A 121 5.25 -4.97 -20.35
N TRP A 122 4.94 -3.83 -19.73
CA TRP A 122 4.21 -3.82 -18.47
C TRP A 122 2.85 -4.51 -18.65
N PRO A 123 2.53 -5.54 -17.86
CA PRO A 123 1.35 -6.37 -18.11
C PRO A 123 0.03 -5.59 -17.96
N GLU A 124 -0.94 -6.01 -18.73
CA GLU A 124 -2.31 -5.52 -18.59
C GLU A 124 -2.89 -5.82 -17.19
N PHE A 125 -3.85 -5.02 -16.78
CA PHE A 125 -4.48 -5.13 -15.45
C PHE A 125 -4.97 -6.56 -15.13
N LYS A 126 -5.50 -7.28 -16.12
CA LYS A 126 -6.01 -8.64 -15.93
C LYS A 126 -4.92 -9.59 -15.42
N GLU A 127 -3.73 -9.53 -15.99
CA GLU A 127 -2.60 -10.35 -15.57
C GLU A 127 -2.08 -9.90 -14.20
N ARG A 128 -1.86 -8.62 -14.01
CA ARG A 128 -1.40 -8.07 -12.72
C ARG A 128 -2.33 -8.46 -11.57
N PHE A 129 -3.63 -8.42 -11.81
CA PHE A 129 -4.61 -8.84 -10.82
C PHE A 129 -4.63 -10.36 -10.61
N ALA A 130 -4.41 -11.15 -11.65
CA ALA A 130 -4.30 -12.62 -11.53
C ALA A 130 -3.07 -12.99 -10.67
N ARG A 131 -1.91 -12.38 -10.92
CA ARG A 131 -0.69 -12.55 -10.12
C ARG A 131 -0.91 -12.14 -8.65
N LEU A 132 -1.58 -11.04 -8.38
CA LEU A 132 -1.90 -10.62 -7.02
C LEU A 132 -2.76 -11.65 -6.29
N ARG A 133 -3.81 -12.18 -6.93
CA ARG A 133 -4.67 -13.20 -6.32
C ARG A 133 -3.90 -14.47 -6.01
N GLU A 134 -3.01 -14.89 -6.91
CA GLU A 134 -2.19 -16.08 -6.72
C GLU A 134 -1.16 -15.88 -5.60
N SER A 135 -0.51 -14.71 -5.55
CA SER A 135 0.44 -14.39 -4.48
C SER A 135 -0.22 -14.35 -3.09
N VAL A 136 -1.43 -13.78 -2.97
CA VAL A 136 -2.18 -13.78 -1.71
C VAL A 136 -2.51 -15.21 -1.27
N ARG A 137 -2.95 -16.07 -2.19
CA ARG A 137 -3.22 -17.48 -1.89
C ARG A 137 -1.94 -18.18 -1.42
N LEU A 138 -0.83 -18.04 -2.15
CA LEU A 138 0.45 -18.65 -1.81
C LEU A 138 0.94 -18.22 -0.42
N MET A 139 0.89 -16.91 -0.11
CA MET A 139 1.31 -16.42 1.21
C MET A 139 0.46 -16.99 2.33
N ARG A 140 -0.87 -17.06 2.15
CA ARG A 140 -1.76 -17.65 3.16
C ARG A 140 -1.53 -19.15 3.35
N GLU A 141 -1.23 -19.91 2.27
CA GLU A 141 -0.88 -21.33 2.38
C GLU A 141 0.42 -21.52 3.15
N LEU A 142 1.45 -20.69 2.91
CA LEU A 142 2.72 -20.73 3.65
C LEU A 142 2.56 -20.43 5.14
N TRP A 143 1.65 -19.55 5.53
CA TRP A 143 1.40 -19.24 6.94
C TRP A 143 0.56 -20.28 7.67
N ARG A 144 -0.08 -21.21 6.96
CA ARG A 144 -0.96 -22.25 7.54
C ARG A 144 -0.36 -23.64 7.53
N GLY A 145 0.58 -23.90 6.62
CA GLY A 145 1.08 -25.25 6.35
C GLY A 145 2.53 -25.43 6.81
N ASP A 146 2.80 -26.62 7.36
CA ASP A 146 4.16 -26.99 7.77
C ASP A 146 5.08 -27.25 6.57
N ARG A 147 4.51 -27.71 5.46
CA ARG A 147 5.23 -28.04 4.24
C ARG A 147 4.33 -27.85 3.02
N VAL A 148 4.59 -26.83 2.24
CA VAL A 148 3.71 -26.37 1.16
C VAL A 148 4.30 -26.72 -0.20
N ASP A 149 3.54 -27.47 -1.00
CA ASP A 149 3.70 -27.59 -2.44
C ASP A 149 2.66 -26.69 -3.11
N PHE A 150 3.09 -25.80 -3.98
CA PHE A 150 2.22 -24.85 -4.67
C PHE A 150 2.54 -24.90 -6.17
N ASP A 151 1.54 -25.16 -7.00
CA ASP A 151 1.65 -25.18 -8.46
C ASP A 151 0.61 -24.23 -9.04
N GLY A 152 1.01 -22.98 -9.24
CA GLY A 152 0.18 -21.93 -9.80
C GLY A 152 0.56 -21.59 -11.24
N ASP A 153 -0.19 -20.65 -11.82
CA ASP A 153 0.09 -20.15 -13.16
C ASP A 153 1.39 -19.31 -13.20
N TYR A 154 1.69 -18.61 -12.10
CA TYR A 154 2.81 -17.66 -11.99
C TYR A 154 3.87 -18.07 -10.98
N TYR A 155 3.49 -18.77 -9.92
CA TYR A 155 4.41 -19.13 -8.82
C TYR A 155 4.37 -20.62 -8.53
N ARG A 156 5.54 -21.16 -8.14
CA ARG A 156 5.67 -22.57 -7.75
C ARG A 156 6.51 -22.68 -6.50
N LEU A 157 6.07 -23.56 -5.58
CA LEU A 157 6.82 -23.96 -4.40
C LEU A 157 6.90 -25.49 -4.36
N LYS A 158 7.99 -25.99 -3.79
CA LYS A 158 8.16 -27.43 -3.56
C LYS A 158 8.66 -27.67 -2.15
N GLY A 159 7.80 -28.22 -1.31
CA GLY A 159 8.10 -28.54 0.08
C GLY A 159 8.60 -27.34 0.89
N ALA A 160 8.03 -26.14 0.65
CA ALA A 160 8.45 -24.91 1.30
C ALA A 160 7.84 -24.80 2.70
N SER A 161 8.61 -24.24 3.64
CA SER A 161 8.16 -23.95 5.02
C SER A 161 8.68 -22.61 5.47
N ILE A 162 7.88 -21.85 6.21
CA ILE A 162 8.30 -20.71 7.01
C ILE A 162 8.33 -21.18 8.46
N TYR A 163 9.45 -21.00 9.15
CA TYR A 163 9.66 -21.56 10.48
C TYR A 163 9.16 -20.66 11.61
N ASP A 164 9.17 -19.34 11.40
CA ASP A 164 8.68 -18.36 12.36
C ASP A 164 7.43 -17.70 11.78
N VAL A 165 6.27 -18.15 12.23
CA VAL A 165 4.95 -17.67 11.79
C VAL A 165 4.12 -17.34 13.01
N PRO A 166 3.49 -16.15 13.09
CA PRO A 166 2.59 -15.82 14.19
C PRO A 166 1.31 -16.66 14.11
N ASP A 167 0.69 -16.92 15.26
CA ASP A 167 -0.60 -17.60 15.32
C ASP A 167 -1.62 -16.86 14.44
N GLY A 168 -2.29 -17.60 13.54
CA GLY A 168 -3.28 -17.03 12.62
C GLY A 168 -2.70 -16.38 11.35
N GLY A 169 -1.38 -16.31 11.21
CA GLY A 169 -0.69 -15.67 10.07
C GLY A 169 -0.70 -14.14 10.17
N VAL A 170 -0.49 -13.48 9.02
CA VAL A 170 -0.44 -12.02 8.93
C VAL A 170 -1.70 -11.49 8.24
N PRO A 171 -2.39 -10.47 8.79
CA PRO A 171 -3.52 -9.84 8.11
C PRO A 171 -3.11 -9.24 6.77
N ILE A 172 -3.89 -9.52 5.71
CA ILE A 172 -3.68 -8.96 4.37
C ILE A 172 -4.77 -7.95 4.06
N TYR A 173 -4.35 -6.70 3.81
CA TYR A 173 -5.23 -5.62 3.36
C TYR A 173 -5.06 -5.41 1.85
N ILE A 174 -6.16 -5.34 1.12
CA ILE A 174 -6.14 -5.25 -0.35
C ILE A 174 -6.57 -3.86 -0.78
N ALA A 175 -5.69 -3.16 -1.49
CA ALA A 175 -5.98 -1.83 -2.01
C ALA A 175 -6.75 -1.91 -3.33
N ALA A 176 -7.85 -1.19 -3.41
CA ALA A 176 -8.69 -1.16 -4.59
C ALA A 176 -9.05 0.25 -5.04
N GLY A 177 -8.80 0.51 -6.32
CA GLY A 177 -9.28 1.70 -7.04
C GLY A 177 -10.45 1.43 -7.97
N GLY A 178 -10.95 0.16 -8.03
CA GLY A 178 -12.08 -0.25 -8.85
C GLY A 178 -12.84 -1.46 -8.29
N PRO A 179 -14.07 -1.71 -8.79
CA PRO A 179 -14.98 -2.70 -8.22
C PRO A 179 -14.46 -4.13 -8.20
N ALA A 180 -13.70 -4.55 -9.24
CA ALA A 180 -13.19 -5.92 -9.34
C ALA A 180 -12.24 -6.27 -8.19
N VAL A 181 -11.29 -5.37 -7.87
CA VAL A 181 -10.36 -5.57 -6.76
C VAL A 181 -11.05 -5.36 -5.41
N ALA A 182 -12.00 -4.42 -5.31
CA ALA A 182 -12.81 -4.21 -4.10
C ALA A 182 -13.64 -5.47 -3.75
N LYS A 183 -14.24 -6.12 -4.76
CA LYS A 183 -14.92 -7.40 -4.58
C LYS A 183 -13.97 -8.49 -4.08
N TYR A 184 -12.75 -8.52 -4.61
CA TYR A 184 -11.73 -9.46 -4.14
C TYR A 184 -11.27 -9.14 -2.70
N ALA A 185 -11.14 -7.87 -2.34
CA ALA A 185 -10.87 -7.46 -0.96
C ALA A 185 -11.93 -7.99 0.01
N GLY A 186 -13.21 -7.87 -0.34
CA GLY A 186 -14.31 -8.46 0.42
C GLY A 186 -14.21 -9.97 0.55
N ARG A 187 -13.83 -10.65 -0.54
CA ARG A 187 -13.74 -12.12 -0.59
C ARG A 187 -12.56 -12.68 0.19
N ALA A 188 -11.39 -12.05 0.12
CA ALA A 188 -10.11 -12.65 0.53
C ALA A 188 -9.24 -11.75 1.43
N GLY A 189 -9.53 -10.46 1.57
CA GLY A 189 -8.79 -9.54 2.43
C GLY A 189 -9.26 -9.58 3.87
N ASP A 190 -8.36 -9.32 4.80
CA ASP A 190 -8.69 -9.00 6.20
C ASP A 190 -9.00 -7.51 6.34
N GLY A 191 -8.51 -6.71 5.39
CA GLY A 191 -8.82 -5.32 5.25
C GLY A 191 -8.96 -4.87 3.79
N PHE A 192 -9.59 -3.71 3.63
CA PHE A 192 -9.76 -2.99 2.38
C PHE A 192 -9.14 -1.61 2.48
N ILE A 193 -8.29 -1.23 1.53
CA ILE A 193 -7.64 0.08 1.47
C ILE A 193 -8.19 0.86 0.26
N CYS A 194 -8.57 2.10 0.50
CA CYS A 194 -8.96 3.04 -0.54
C CYS A 194 -8.22 4.37 -0.35
N THR A 195 -7.85 5.02 -1.46
CA THR A 195 -7.30 6.38 -1.42
C THR A 195 -8.39 7.42 -1.66
N SER A 196 -8.36 8.51 -0.91
CA SER A 196 -9.22 9.67 -1.13
C SER A 196 -8.85 10.42 -2.43
N GLY A 197 -9.63 11.46 -2.77
CA GLY A 197 -9.35 12.31 -3.95
C GLY A 197 -9.85 11.75 -5.27
N LYS A 198 -10.66 10.68 -5.22
CA LYS A 198 -11.41 10.13 -6.38
C LYS A 198 -12.92 10.34 -6.26
N GLY A 199 -13.37 11.16 -5.29
CA GLY A 199 -14.76 11.42 -4.99
C GLY A 199 -15.38 10.39 -4.04
N GLU A 200 -16.27 10.88 -3.21
CA GLU A 200 -17.02 10.09 -2.21
C GLU A 200 -17.92 9.04 -2.88
N GLU A 201 -18.49 9.37 -4.05
CA GLU A 201 -19.33 8.49 -4.86
C GLU A 201 -18.61 7.19 -5.25
N LEU A 202 -17.30 7.25 -5.64
CA LEU A 202 -16.56 6.03 -5.95
C LEU A 202 -16.53 5.10 -4.74
N TYR A 203 -16.23 5.63 -3.57
CA TYR A 203 -16.14 4.84 -2.34
C TYR A 203 -17.50 4.27 -1.95
N LYS A 204 -18.54 5.14 -1.81
CA LYS A 204 -19.87 4.75 -1.30
C LYS A 204 -20.66 3.89 -2.28
N ASP A 205 -20.66 4.28 -3.57
CA ASP A 205 -21.59 3.72 -4.54
C ASP A 205 -21.00 2.60 -5.38
N LYS A 206 -19.67 2.44 -5.39
CA LYS A 206 -19.01 1.40 -6.19
C LYS A 206 -18.12 0.47 -5.37
N LEU A 207 -17.20 1.01 -4.56
CA LEU A 207 -16.22 0.16 -3.89
C LEU A 207 -16.84 -0.58 -2.70
N MET A 208 -17.54 0.12 -1.81
CA MET A 208 -18.16 -0.51 -0.65
C MET A 208 -19.25 -1.54 -1.00
N PRO A 209 -20.15 -1.31 -1.98
CA PRO A 209 -21.03 -2.36 -2.48
C PRO A 209 -20.29 -3.58 -2.99
N ALA A 210 -19.17 -3.39 -3.75
CA ALA A 210 -18.36 -4.49 -4.26
C ALA A 210 -17.67 -5.29 -3.13
N VAL A 211 -17.17 -4.61 -2.09
CA VAL A 211 -16.63 -5.29 -0.88
C VAL A 211 -17.70 -6.14 -0.22
N ARG A 212 -18.91 -5.60 -0.02
CA ARG A 212 -20.03 -6.37 0.56
C ARG A 212 -20.41 -7.58 -0.30
N GLU A 213 -20.48 -7.39 -1.61
CA GLU A 213 -20.77 -8.48 -2.54
C GLU A 213 -19.70 -9.58 -2.46
N GLY A 214 -18.41 -9.18 -2.41
CA GLY A 214 -17.30 -10.10 -2.27
C GLY A 214 -17.32 -10.89 -0.97
N ALA A 215 -17.62 -10.22 0.15
CA ALA A 215 -17.74 -10.84 1.46
C ALA A 215 -18.91 -11.82 1.50
N ALA A 216 -20.09 -11.42 1.03
CA ALA A 216 -21.27 -12.28 0.96
C ALA A 216 -21.04 -13.52 0.10
N ALA A 217 -20.39 -13.39 -1.07
CA ALA A 217 -20.06 -14.52 -1.94
C ALA A 217 -19.04 -15.50 -1.33
N ALA A 218 -18.34 -15.12 -0.27
CA ALA A 218 -17.40 -15.95 0.49
C ALA A 218 -17.94 -16.34 1.88
N GLU A 219 -19.23 -16.08 2.14
CA GLU A 219 -19.89 -16.34 3.43
C GLU A 219 -19.19 -15.67 4.63
N ARG A 220 -18.60 -14.47 4.38
CA ARG A 220 -17.91 -13.68 5.39
C ARG A 220 -18.77 -12.51 5.85
N ASN A 221 -18.64 -12.15 7.12
CA ASN A 221 -19.23 -10.91 7.62
C ASN A 221 -18.36 -9.71 7.17
N VAL A 222 -18.97 -8.75 6.48
CA VAL A 222 -18.27 -7.53 6.01
C VAL A 222 -17.80 -6.64 7.16
N ASP A 223 -18.38 -6.78 8.34
CA ASP A 223 -17.98 -6.00 9.52
C ASP A 223 -16.64 -6.48 10.11
N ASP A 224 -16.24 -7.72 9.84
CA ASP A 224 -14.94 -8.28 10.23
C ASP A 224 -13.80 -7.85 9.30
N ILE A 225 -14.12 -7.13 8.21
CA ILE A 225 -13.13 -6.60 7.28
C ILE A 225 -12.82 -5.16 7.68
N ASP A 226 -11.59 -4.86 8.01
CA ASP A 226 -11.15 -3.49 8.27
C ASP A 226 -11.29 -2.60 7.02
N LYS A 227 -11.70 -1.35 7.21
CA LYS A 227 -11.87 -0.37 6.13
C LYS A 227 -10.95 0.79 6.38
N MET A 228 -9.93 0.94 5.55
CA MET A 228 -8.97 2.02 5.61
C MET A 228 -9.12 2.96 4.43
N ILE A 229 -9.19 4.26 4.71
CA ILE A 229 -9.16 5.32 3.70
C ILE A 229 -7.94 6.21 3.93
N GLU A 230 -7.16 6.44 2.90
CA GLU A 230 -6.06 7.39 2.94
C GLU A 230 -6.55 8.78 2.56
N ILE A 231 -6.35 9.75 3.44
CA ILE A 231 -6.70 11.15 3.21
C ILE A 231 -5.41 11.94 3.04
N LYS A 232 -5.32 12.72 1.97
CA LYS A 232 -4.19 13.62 1.72
C LYS A 232 -4.43 14.97 2.36
N ILE A 233 -3.51 15.39 3.22
CA ILE A 233 -3.58 16.66 3.94
C ILE A 233 -2.28 17.41 3.69
N SER A 234 -2.39 18.70 3.38
CA SER A 234 -1.28 19.65 3.41
C SER A 234 -1.64 20.76 4.39
N TYR A 235 -0.79 20.96 5.38
CA TYR A 235 -0.97 21.98 6.42
C TYR A 235 0.28 22.85 6.54
N ASP A 236 0.07 24.14 6.62
CA ASP A 236 1.08 25.13 7.01
C ASP A 236 0.38 26.32 7.65
N THR A 237 1.07 27.08 8.51
CA THR A 237 0.54 28.34 9.07
C THR A 237 0.41 29.43 8.02
N ASP A 238 1.13 29.33 6.89
CA ASP A 238 0.97 30.17 5.70
C ASP A 238 0.11 29.41 4.66
N PRO A 239 -1.09 29.91 4.31
CA PRO A 239 -1.95 29.27 3.32
C PRO A 239 -1.29 29.09 1.94
N ALA A 240 -0.39 30.00 1.55
CA ALA A 240 0.32 29.88 0.27
C ALA A 240 1.33 28.73 0.29
N LEU A 241 2.03 28.54 1.41
CA LEU A 241 2.92 27.40 1.59
C LEU A 241 2.14 26.10 1.72
N ALA A 242 1.01 26.08 2.42
CA ALA A 242 0.15 24.90 2.49
C ALA A 242 -0.30 24.44 1.09
N LEU A 243 -0.61 25.36 0.20
CA LEU A 243 -0.94 25.08 -1.20
C LEU A 243 0.29 24.57 -1.96
N GLU A 244 1.41 25.27 -1.91
CA GLU A 244 2.62 24.96 -2.67
C GLU A 244 3.24 23.64 -2.24
N ASN A 245 3.15 23.25 -0.97
CA ASN A 245 3.63 21.96 -0.47
C ASN A 245 2.98 20.74 -1.16
N THR A 246 1.82 20.91 -1.78
CA THR A 246 1.19 19.84 -2.58
C THR A 246 1.94 19.57 -3.88
N ARG A 247 2.79 20.48 -4.37
CA ARG A 247 3.50 20.37 -5.65
C ARG A 247 4.41 19.15 -5.74
N PHE A 248 5.06 18.77 -4.65
CA PHE A 248 5.89 17.55 -4.63
C PHE A 248 5.10 16.34 -5.15
N TRP A 249 3.82 16.27 -4.86
CA TRP A 249 2.93 15.16 -5.21
C TRP A 249 2.16 15.38 -6.51
N ALA A 250 2.54 16.36 -7.33
CA ALA A 250 1.89 16.64 -8.60
C ALA A 250 1.79 15.42 -9.54
N PRO A 251 2.77 14.48 -9.58
CA PRO A 251 2.67 13.27 -10.37
C PRO A 251 1.43 12.43 -10.09
N LEU A 252 0.92 12.43 -8.86
CA LEU A 252 -0.32 11.73 -8.53
C LEU A 252 -1.54 12.29 -9.27
N SER A 253 -1.48 13.54 -9.75
CA SER A 253 -2.55 14.21 -10.49
C SER A 253 -2.54 13.96 -11.99
N LEU A 254 -1.51 13.32 -12.51
CA LEU A 254 -1.48 12.82 -13.88
C LEU A 254 -2.61 11.82 -14.14
N THR A 255 -2.99 11.66 -15.40
CA THR A 255 -4.02 10.69 -15.80
C THR A 255 -3.56 9.25 -15.55
N ALA A 256 -4.50 8.32 -15.55
CA ALA A 256 -4.16 6.90 -15.40
C ALA A 256 -3.29 6.40 -16.57
N GLU A 257 -3.54 6.89 -17.79
CA GLU A 257 -2.78 6.57 -18.99
C GLU A 257 -1.32 7.07 -18.86
N GLN A 258 -1.11 8.34 -18.48
CA GLN A 258 0.23 8.89 -18.26
C GLN A 258 1.01 8.10 -17.20
N LYS A 259 0.39 7.80 -16.06
CA LYS A 259 1.04 6.99 -15.00
C LYS A 259 1.31 5.54 -15.40
N HIS A 260 0.59 5.03 -16.39
CA HIS A 260 0.81 3.68 -16.91
C HIS A 260 1.96 3.63 -17.94
N SER A 261 2.13 4.69 -18.71
CA SER A 261 3.11 4.77 -19.79
C SER A 261 4.47 5.35 -19.36
N ILE A 262 4.57 6.00 -18.21
CA ILE A 262 5.81 6.60 -17.71
C ILE A 262 6.38 5.74 -16.59
N ASP A 263 7.59 5.24 -16.79
CA ASP A 263 8.34 4.41 -15.83
C ASP A 263 9.64 5.09 -15.33
N ASP A 264 9.90 6.32 -15.79
CA ASP A 264 11.04 7.15 -15.38
C ASP A 264 10.55 8.33 -14.51
N PRO A 265 11.08 8.49 -13.27
CA PRO A 265 10.69 9.58 -12.37
C PRO A 265 11.03 10.98 -12.93
N ILE A 266 12.05 11.12 -13.78
CA ILE A 266 12.40 12.40 -14.43
C ILE A 266 11.32 12.80 -15.44
N GLU A 267 10.88 11.86 -16.25
CA GLU A 267 9.79 12.11 -17.22
C GLU A 267 8.45 12.32 -16.49
N MET A 268 8.23 11.61 -15.39
CA MET A 268 7.04 11.78 -14.54
C MET A 268 6.99 13.19 -13.95
N GLU A 269 8.12 13.68 -13.43
CA GLU A 269 8.26 15.03 -12.87
C GLU A 269 8.00 16.10 -13.93
N LYS A 270 8.65 16.00 -15.10
CA LYS A 270 8.44 16.96 -16.21
C LYS A 270 6.97 17.05 -16.64
N ALA A 271 6.30 15.90 -16.74
CA ALA A 271 4.88 15.87 -17.09
C ALA A 271 4.00 16.51 -16.01
N ALA A 272 4.38 16.35 -14.75
CA ALA A 272 3.63 16.83 -13.60
C ALA A 272 3.84 18.34 -13.33
N ASP A 273 5.04 18.85 -13.54
CA ASP A 273 5.37 20.27 -13.32
C ASP A 273 4.60 21.22 -14.25
N ALA A 274 4.11 20.71 -15.37
CA ALA A 274 3.21 21.45 -16.26
C ALA A 274 1.79 21.65 -15.69
N LEU A 275 1.43 20.95 -14.59
CA LEU A 275 0.10 21.04 -14.00
C LEU A 275 -0.03 22.31 -13.13
N PRO A 276 -1.14 23.07 -13.26
CA PRO A 276 -1.45 24.16 -12.34
C PRO A 276 -1.57 23.63 -10.91
N ILE A 277 -1.04 24.38 -9.92
CA ILE A 277 -1.05 23.97 -8.51
C ILE A 277 -2.47 23.74 -7.98
N GLU A 278 -3.43 24.53 -8.44
CA GLU A 278 -4.84 24.37 -8.06
C GLU A 278 -5.42 23.04 -8.55
N GLN A 279 -4.93 22.51 -9.67
CA GLN A 279 -5.32 21.18 -10.14
C GLN A 279 -4.73 20.07 -9.26
N VAL A 280 -3.47 20.22 -8.85
CA VAL A 280 -2.80 19.29 -7.94
C VAL A 280 -3.52 19.27 -6.59
N ALA A 281 -3.79 20.44 -6.04
CA ALA A 281 -4.41 20.62 -4.73
C ALA A 281 -5.87 20.10 -4.63
N LYS A 282 -6.58 19.93 -5.75
CA LYS A 282 -7.96 19.36 -5.74
C LYS A 282 -8.07 17.99 -5.07
N ARG A 283 -6.96 17.27 -4.93
CA ARG A 283 -6.91 15.95 -4.28
C ARG A 283 -6.52 16.00 -2.80
N TRP A 284 -6.32 17.19 -2.26
CA TRP A 284 -5.81 17.44 -0.92
C TRP A 284 -6.80 18.22 -0.09
N ILE A 285 -6.76 17.99 1.21
CA ILE A 285 -7.27 18.94 2.20
C ILE A 285 -6.12 19.91 2.46
N VAL A 286 -6.23 21.13 1.97
CA VAL A 286 -5.25 22.20 2.22
C VAL A 286 -5.79 23.04 3.38
N ALA A 287 -5.03 23.12 4.45
CA ALA A 287 -5.42 23.78 5.69
C ALA A 287 -4.29 24.70 6.23
N SER A 288 -4.67 25.76 6.94
CA SER A 288 -3.76 26.69 7.60
C SER A 288 -4.31 27.15 8.94
#